data_42148881900f26144ac860f5b3c74b62
#
_entry.id   42148881900f26144ac860f5b3c74b62
#
_cell.length_a   1.000
_cell.length_b   1.000
_cell.length_c   1.000
_cell.angle_alpha   90.00
_cell.angle_beta   90.00
_cell.angle_gamma   90.00
#
_symmetry.space_group_name_H-M   'P 1'
#
loop_
_entity.id
_entity.type
_entity.pdbx_description
1 polymer ?
#
loop_
_entity_poly.entity_id
_entity_poly.type
_entity_poly.pdbx_seq_one_letter_code
_entity_poly.pdbx_strand_id
1 'polypeptide(L)'
;MTGNREVITGSDFKRMVSGAYSEFLLEYEEINALKGAGHMPGTHILRTMGAAVMPLSDTKDDSIGGLARRIATAAVFGARGSAGVVLAQMFRGLGKGLSGKYNATSSEFGKAFQYGILYAQRAVPEQPEQPIITVAKAVAKGAYHAVRANLPISEILQAAIEAGKQALTQIGQEDAGARIMFTFLTGCLKGLDGNFVSPTISLSLGLEAGQPGLPDPRQDLVRPYCVRFTVCNTRVDVPEFERHLREYSSFALVERHEKGIEVHLHTDHVGKVVEQAIGWGPIKN
;
A
#
# COMPACT_ATOMS: atom_id res chain seq x y z
N MET A 1 -7.37 7.77 -27.48
CA MET A 1 -8.83 7.87 -27.37
C MET A 1 -9.21 7.53 -25.93
N THR A 2 -9.31 8.54 -25.07
CA THR A 2 -9.81 8.40 -23.70
C THR A 2 -11.31 8.15 -23.78
N GLY A 3 -11.70 6.88 -23.78
CA GLY A 3 -13.12 6.48 -23.82
C GLY A 3 -13.81 6.90 -22.53
N ASN A 4 -14.92 7.61 -22.67
CA ASN A 4 -15.85 7.97 -21.60
C ASN A 4 -16.40 6.67 -20.97
N ARG A 5 -15.65 6.10 -19.98
CA ARG A 5 -16.00 4.82 -19.34
C ARG A 5 -16.92 5.06 -18.16
N GLU A 6 -18.20 4.80 -18.36
CA GLU A 6 -19.19 4.83 -17.30
C GLU A 6 -19.15 3.59 -16.40
N VAL A 7 -18.58 2.50 -16.90
CA VAL A 7 -18.47 1.22 -16.21
C VAL A 7 -17.03 0.76 -16.20
N ILE A 8 -16.56 0.30 -15.02
CA ILE A 8 -15.24 -0.27 -14.80
C ILE A 8 -15.38 -1.77 -14.64
N THR A 9 -14.67 -2.50 -15.48
CA THR A 9 -14.60 -3.95 -15.45
C THR A 9 -13.47 -4.43 -14.53
N GLY A 10 -13.47 -5.72 -14.22
CA GLY A 10 -12.33 -6.32 -13.52
C GLY A 10 -11.01 -6.18 -14.29
N SER A 11 -11.07 -6.25 -15.64
CA SER A 11 -9.90 -6.03 -16.49
C SER A 11 -9.38 -4.59 -16.41
N ASP A 12 -10.26 -3.59 -16.34
CA ASP A 12 -9.87 -2.21 -16.12
C ASP A 12 -9.19 -2.05 -14.76
N PHE A 13 -9.75 -2.66 -13.73
CA PHE A 13 -9.20 -2.61 -12.38
C PHE A 13 -7.83 -3.30 -12.29
N LYS A 14 -7.64 -4.45 -12.97
CA LYS A 14 -6.32 -5.09 -13.11
C LYS A 14 -5.31 -4.11 -13.70
N ARG A 15 -5.67 -3.44 -14.81
CA ARG A 15 -4.77 -2.46 -15.46
C ARG A 15 -4.45 -1.28 -14.56
N MET A 16 -5.44 -0.75 -13.83
CA MET A 16 -5.24 0.35 -12.88
C MET A 16 -4.22 -0.01 -11.80
N VAL A 17 -4.37 -1.18 -11.17
CA VAL A 17 -3.46 -1.62 -10.10
C VAL A 17 -2.07 -1.94 -10.65
N SER A 18 -1.98 -2.55 -11.83
CA SER A 18 -0.70 -2.81 -12.51
C SER A 18 0.00 -1.51 -12.91
N GLY A 19 -0.75 -0.52 -13.40
CA GLY A 19 -0.22 0.81 -13.71
C GLY A 19 0.31 1.53 -12.48
N ALA A 20 -0.39 1.43 -11.35
CA ALA A 20 0.10 1.96 -10.08
C ALA A 20 1.42 1.31 -9.65
N TYR A 21 1.54 -0.01 -9.79
CA TYR A 21 2.79 -0.72 -9.52
C TYR A 21 3.93 -0.26 -10.42
N SER A 22 3.67 -0.10 -11.73
CA SER A 22 4.66 0.43 -12.68
C SER A 22 5.14 1.83 -12.31
N GLU A 23 4.24 2.69 -11.87
CA GLU A 23 4.60 4.06 -11.47
C GLU A 23 5.49 4.05 -10.23
N PHE A 24 5.20 3.17 -9.25
CA PHE A 24 6.07 3.01 -8.08
C PHE A 24 7.45 2.45 -8.43
N LEU A 25 7.56 1.60 -9.44
CA LEU A 25 8.86 1.14 -9.95
C LEU A 25 9.73 2.28 -10.48
N LEU A 26 9.13 3.32 -11.01
CA LEU A 26 9.83 4.49 -11.52
C LEU A 26 10.20 5.50 -10.43
N GLU A 27 9.38 5.63 -9.39
CA GLU A 27 9.46 6.74 -8.43
C GLU A 27 9.94 6.34 -7.02
N TYR A 28 10.14 5.04 -6.70
CA TYR A 28 10.40 4.60 -5.32
C TYR A 28 11.67 5.20 -4.70
N GLU A 29 12.72 5.44 -5.49
CA GLU A 29 13.96 6.06 -4.99
C GLU A 29 13.75 7.54 -4.65
N GLU A 30 13.02 8.26 -5.49
CA GLU A 30 12.66 9.66 -5.22
C GLU A 30 11.80 9.78 -3.97
N ILE A 31 10.83 8.87 -3.80
CA ILE A 31 9.99 8.80 -2.60
C ILE A 31 10.83 8.52 -1.35
N ASN A 32 11.85 7.65 -1.44
CA ASN A 32 12.76 7.38 -0.32
C ASN A 32 13.56 8.61 0.12
N ALA A 33 13.83 9.55 -0.79
CA ALA A 33 14.57 10.78 -0.49
C ALA A 33 13.71 11.83 0.23
N LEU A 34 12.37 11.70 0.21
CA LEU A 34 11.46 12.65 0.85
C LEU A 34 11.33 12.39 2.35
N LYS A 35 10.99 13.45 3.09
CA LYS A 35 10.65 13.36 4.51
C LYS A 35 9.20 12.91 4.71
N GLY A 36 8.90 12.33 5.87
CA GLY A 36 7.58 11.80 6.21
C GLY A 36 7.46 10.31 5.90
N ALA A 37 6.36 9.68 6.28
CA ALA A 37 6.02 8.28 6.02
C ALA A 37 7.05 7.20 6.46
N GLY A 38 8.02 7.54 7.32
CA GLY A 38 8.98 6.61 7.91
C GLY A 38 10.27 6.41 7.11
N HIS A 39 11.02 5.34 7.42
CA HIS A 39 12.27 5.00 6.74
C HIS A 39 11.99 4.26 5.42
N MET A 40 12.68 4.64 4.34
CA MET A 40 12.56 4.05 3.00
C MET A 40 11.12 3.80 2.53
N PRO A 41 10.23 4.80 2.60
CA PRO A 41 8.81 4.60 2.33
C PRO A 41 8.53 4.13 0.90
N GLY A 42 9.31 4.58 -0.08
CA GLY A 42 9.20 4.15 -1.48
C GLY A 42 9.48 2.66 -1.66
N THR A 43 10.53 2.13 -1.01
CA THR A 43 10.84 0.70 -1.04
C THR A 43 9.73 -0.13 -0.39
N HIS A 44 9.20 0.32 0.74
CA HIS A 44 8.11 -0.36 1.43
C HIS A 44 6.83 -0.40 0.60
N ILE A 45 6.47 0.72 -0.02
CA ILE A 45 5.31 0.80 -0.93
C ILE A 45 5.51 -0.11 -2.13
N LEU A 46 6.68 -0.10 -2.76
CA LEU A 46 6.96 -0.93 -3.92
C LEU A 46 6.78 -2.43 -3.59
N ARG A 47 7.30 -2.88 -2.43
CA ARG A 47 7.12 -4.26 -1.95
C ARG A 47 5.66 -4.58 -1.65
N THR A 48 4.92 -3.66 -1.03
CA THR A 48 3.49 -3.82 -0.74
C THR A 48 2.67 -3.90 -2.02
N MET A 49 2.97 -3.06 -3.01
CA MET A 49 2.33 -3.10 -4.32
C MET A 49 2.68 -4.38 -5.10
N GLY A 50 3.94 -4.83 -5.02
CA GLY A 50 4.36 -6.11 -5.60
C GLY A 50 3.51 -7.27 -5.09
N ALA A 51 3.28 -7.34 -3.77
CA ALA A 51 2.38 -8.32 -3.18
C ALA A 51 0.92 -8.14 -3.67
N ALA A 52 0.45 -6.91 -3.77
CA ALA A 52 -0.91 -6.60 -4.21
C ALA A 52 -1.21 -7.03 -5.66
N VAL A 53 -0.21 -6.96 -6.57
CA VAL A 53 -0.38 -7.33 -7.98
C VAL A 53 -0.20 -8.83 -8.26
N MET A 54 0.45 -9.58 -7.37
CA MET A 54 0.68 -11.03 -7.56
C MET A 54 -0.59 -11.82 -7.88
N PRO A 55 -1.73 -11.63 -7.18
CA PRO A 55 -2.94 -12.39 -7.47
C PRO A 55 -3.55 -12.10 -8.84
N LEU A 56 -3.10 -11.05 -9.54
CA LEU A 56 -3.67 -10.65 -10.83
C LEU A 56 -3.24 -11.55 -11.98
N SER A 57 -2.08 -12.23 -11.87
CA SER A 57 -1.57 -13.14 -12.90
C SER A 57 -2.31 -14.48 -12.92
N ASP A 58 -2.73 -14.98 -11.77
CA ASP A 58 -3.21 -16.36 -11.61
C ASP A 58 -4.73 -16.48 -11.44
N THR A 59 -5.45 -15.36 -11.41
CA THR A 59 -6.88 -15.40 -11.18
C THR A 59 -7.70 -15.50 -12.48
N LYS A 60 -8.64 -16.46 -12.50
CA LYS A 60 -9.70 -16.56 -13.51
C LYS A 60 -10.92 -15.70 -13.16
N ASP A 61 -10.96 -15.12 -11.97
CA ASP A 61 -12.05 -14.26 -11.51
C ASP A 61 -11.88 -12.87 -12.13
N ASP A 62 -12.79 -12.49 -13.00
CA ASP A 62 -12.82 -11.17 -13.65
C ASP A 62 -13.80 -10.19 -12.99
N SER A 63 -14.43 -10.60 -11.87
CA SER A 63 -15.27 -9.69 -11.11
C SER A 63 -14.43 -8.64 -10.36
N ILE A 64 -14.82 -7.37 -10.49
CA ILE A 64 -14.08 -6.27 -9.82
C ILE A 64 -14.04 -6.45 -8.30
N GLY A 65 -15.13 -6.95 -7.70
CA GLY A 65 -15.21 -7.19 -6.26
C GLY A 65 -14.36 -8.36 -5.79
N GLY A 66 -14.31 -9.46 -6.57
CA GLY A 66 -13.44 -10.60 -6.29
C GLY A 66 -11.96 -10.21 -6.37
N LEU A 67 -11.58 -9.47 -7.43
CA LEU A 67 -10.23 -8.96 -7.61
C LEU A 67 -9.83 -8.00 -6.48
N ALA A 68 -10.69 -7.04 -6.15
CA ALA A 68 -10.42 -6.06 -5.09
C ALA A 68 -10.20 -6.73 -3.72
N ARG A 69 -10.97 -7.80 -3.42
CA ARG A 69 -10.78 -8.60 -2.20
C ARG A 69 -9.44 -9.33 -2.19
N ARG A 70 -9.05 -9.97 -3.32
CA ARG A 70 -7.77 -10.68 -3.44
C ARG A 70 -6.59 -9.74 -3.29
N ILE A 71 -6.62 -8.59 -4.00
CA ILE A 71 -5.62 -7.54 -3.90
C ILE A 71 -5.51 -7.03 -2.47
N ALA A 72 -6.65 -6.74 -1.81
CA ALA A 72 -6.67 -6.27 -0.43
C ALA A 72 -6.04 -7.29 0.53
N THR A 73 -6.36 -8.56 0.38
CA THR A 73 -5.77 -9.63 1.19
C THR A 73 -4.25 -9.70 0.98
N ALA A 74 -3.80 -9.75 -0.27
CA ALA A 74 -2.37 -9.81 -0.60
C ALA A 74 -1.61 -8.57 -0.13
N ALA A 75 -2.19 -7.37 -0.30
CA ALA A 75 -1.60 -6.12 0.18
C ALA A 75 -1.45 -6.10 1.71
N VAL A 76 -2.45 -6.61 2.46
CA VAL A 76 -2.38 -6.68 3.93
C VAL A 76 -1.26 -7.61 4.39
N PHE A 77 -1.14 -8.78 3.79
CA PHE A 77 -0.06 -9.72 4.12
C PHE A 77 1.31 -9.23 3.64
N GLY A 78 1.35 -8.55 2.50
CA GLY A 78 2.56 -7.97 1.94
C GLY A 78 2.92 -6.59 2.46
N ALA A 79 2.15 -6.00 3.38
CA ALA A 79 2.39 -4.65 3.87
C ALA A 79 3.76 -4.51 4.54
N ARG A 80 4.48 -3.45 4.19
CA ARG A 80 5.80 -3.12 4.74
C ARG A 80 5.84 -1.66 5.17
N GLY A 81 6.41 -1.41 6.34
CA GLY A 81 6.48 -0.07 6.93
C GLY A 81 5.10 0.59 7.14
N SER A 82 5.09 1.78 7.72
CA SER A 82 3.85 2.54 7.95
C SER A 82 3.12 2.88 6.64
N ALA A 83 3.86 3.29 5.62
CA ALA A 83 3.30 3.61 4.31
C ALA A 83 2.62 2.39 3.66
N GLY A 84 3.24 1.21 3.72
CA GLY A 84 2.65 -0.03 3.21
C GLY A 84 1.37 -0.43 3.95
N VAL A 85 1.32 -0.25 5.27
CA VAL A 85 0.11 -0.49 6.07
C VAL A 85 -1.03 0.44 5.64
N VAL A 86 -0.75 1.73 5.43
CA VAL A 86 -1.75 2.70 4.97
C VAL A 86 -2.31 2.30 3.60
N LEU A 87 -1.44 1.93 2.65
CA LEU A 87 -1.85 1.47 1.33
C LEU A 87 -2.68 0.17 1.40
N ALA A 88 -2.27 -0.78 2.23
CA ALA A 88 -3.02 -2.02 2.43
C ALA A 88 -4.43 -1.77 3.00
N GLN A 89 -4.57 -0.82 3.93
CA GLN A 89 -5.87 -0.41 4.44
C GLN A 89 -6.72 0.29 3.36
N MET A 90 -6.09 1.07 2.47
CA MET A 90 -6.79 1.64 1.32
C MET A 90 -7.38 0.55 0.41
N PHE A 91 -6.61 -0.49 0.09
CA PHE A 91 -7.12 -1.64 -0.65
C PHE A 91 -8.24 -2.38 0.08
N ARG A 92 -8.17 -2.50 1.42
CA ARG A 92 -9.27 -3.08 2.21
C ARG A 92 -10.56 -2.28 2.08
N GLY A 93 -10.48 -0.97 2.13
CA GLY A 93 -11.63 -0.08 1.93
C GLY A 93 -12.23 -0.22 0.52
N LEU A 94 -11.38 -0.23 -0.51
CA LEU A 94 -11.77 -0.52 -1.90
C LEU A 94 -12.48 -1.87 -2.01
N GLY A 95 -11.88 -2.94 -1.46
CA GLY A 95 -12.45 -4.28 -1.47
C GLY A 95 -13.81 -4.37 -0.79
N LYS A 96 -14.01 -3.61 0.31
CA LYS A 96 -15.31 -3.50 0.99
C LYS A 96 -16.33 -2.76 0.12
N GLY A 97 -15.94 -1.65 -0.50
CA GLY A 97 -16.84 -0.84 -1.34
C GLY A 97 -17.28 -1.54 -2.63
N LEU A 98 -16.42 -2.43 -3.17
CA LEU A 98 -16.68 -3.20 -4.40
C LEU A 98 -17.23 -4.59 -4.14
N SER A 99 -17.48 -4.97 -2.88
CA SER A 99 -17.93 -6.32 -2.52
C SER A 99 -19.20 -6.71 -3.27
N GLY A 100 -19.20 -7.93 -3.83
CA GLY A 100 -20.33 -8.50 -4.56
C GLY A 100 -20.57 -7.93 -5.96
N LYS A 101 -19.72 -7.02 -6.45
CA LYS A 101 -19.88 -6.41 -7.78
C LYS A 101 -19.08 -7.17 -8.83
N TYR A 102 -19.73 -7.46 -9.97
CA TYR A 102 -19.05 -8.00 -11.14
C TYR A 102 -18.33 -6.87 -11.90
N ASN A 103 -19.04 -5.78 -12.19
CA ASN A 103 -18.50 -4.52 -12.68
C ASN A 103 -18.95 -3.39 -11.74
N ALA A 104 -18.38 -2.20 -11.85
CA ALA A 104 -18.77 -1.02 -11.09
C ALA A 104 -19.00 0.17 -12.01
N THR A 105 -20.06 0.93 -11.78
CA THR A 105 -20.21 2.25 -12.39
C THR A 105 -19.16 3.22 -11.82
N SER A 106 -18.88 4.32 -12.51
CA SER A 106 -17.99 5.37 -12.03
C SER A 106 -18.39 5.86 -10.63
N SER A 107 -19.70 6.00 -10.38
CA SER A 107 -20.24 6.39 -9.07
C SER A 107 -19.95 5.35 -7.99
N GLU A 108 -20.14 4.07 -8.28
CA GLU A 108 -19.87 2.96 -7.33
C GLU A 108 -18.38 2.84 -7.04
N PHE A 109 -17.54 2.95 -8.08
CA PHE A 109 -16.09 2.93 -7.90
C PHE A 109 -15.62 4.16 -7.10
N GLY A 110 -16.14 5.34 -7.39
CA GLY A 110 -15.82 6.56 -6.64
C GLY A 110 -16.19 6.45 -5.16
N LYS A 111 -17.34 5.85 -4.83
CA LYS A 111 -17.70 5.54 -3.43
C LYS A 111 -16.75 4.53 -2.80
N ALA A 112 -16.38 3.47 -3.53
CA ALA A 112 -15.40 2.50 -3.04
C ALA A 112 -14.03 3.13 -2.79
N PHE A 113 -13.62 4.05 -3.66
CA PHE A 113 -12.40 4.83 -3.48
C PHE A 113 -12.43 5.70 -2.22
N GLN A 114 -13.58 6.34 -1.93
CA GLN A 114 -13.77 7.09 -0.68
C GLN A 114 -13.66 6.17 0.56
N TYR A 115 -14.21 4.94 0.50
CA TYR A 115 -13.98 3.94 1.54
C TYR A 115 -12.49 3.61 1.68
N GLY A 116 -11.77 3.49 0.56
CA GLY A 116 -10.31 3.29 0.56
C GLY A 116 -9.60 4.40 1.33
N ILE A 117 -9.87 5.66 1.03
CA ILE A 117 -9.26 6.80 1.71
C ILE A 117 -9.62 6.81 3.21
N LEU A 118 -10.89 6.55 3.55
CA LEU A 118 -11.32 6.49 4.96
C LEU A 118 -10.56 5.42 5.76
N TYR A 119 -10.36 4.24 5.19
CA TYR A 119 -9.59 3.17 5.83
C TYR A 119 -8.11 3.52 5.95
N ALA A 120 -7.53 4.14 4.92
CA ALA A 120 -6.16 4.64 4.94
C ALA A 120 -5.94 5.69 6.04
N GLN A 121 -6.85 6.65 6.18
CA GLN A 121 -6.80 7.68 7.23
C GLN A 121 -6.82 7.09 8.64
N ARG A 122 -7.62 6.05 8.88
CA ARG A 122 -7.69 5.37 10.19
C ARG A 122 -6.41 4.61 10.55
N ALA A 123 -5.57 4.31 9.58
CA ALA A 123 -4.29 3.65 9.79
C ALA A 123 -3.14 4.63 10.09
N VAL A 124 -3.35 5.91 9.85
CA VAL A 124 -2.39 6.96 10.21
C VAL A 124 -2.60 7.31 11.68
N PRO A 125 -1.55 7.33 12.52
CA PRO A 125 -1.67 7.83 13.90
C PRO A 125 -2.24 9.24 13.90
N GLU A 126 -3.13 9.53 14.88
CA GLU A 126 -3.77 10.84 15.01
C GLU A 126 -2.74 11.93 15.31
N GLN A 127 -2.19 12.51 14.28
CA GLN A 127 -1.45 13.76 14.32
C GLN A 127 -2.10 14.70 13.31
N PRO A 128 -2.98 15.59 13.77
CA PRO A 128 -3.85 16.40 12.90
C PRO A 128 -3.12 17.32 11.93
N GLU A 129 -1.84 17.58 12.16
CA GLU A 129 -1.01 18.50 11.37
C GLU A 129 -0.17 17.80 10.27
N GLN A 130 -0.30 16.48 10.09
CA GLN A 130 0.47 15.81 9.04
C GLN A 130 -0.05 16.20 7.66
N PRO A 131 0.85 16.61 6.71
CA PRO A 131 0.48 17.00 5.35
C PRO A 131 -0.36 15.97 4.63
N ILE A 132 -0.02 14.69 4.79
CA ILE A 132 -0.75 13.58 4.15
C ILE A 132 -2.25 13.56 4.52
N ILE A 133 -2.62 13.91 5.75
CA ILE A 133 -4.03 13.90 6.18
C ILE A 133 -4.81 15.00 5.44
N THR A 134 -4.23 16.19 5.33
CA THR A 134 -4.83 17.32 4.61
C THR A 134 -4.96 17.00 3.12
N VAL A 135 -3.90 16.45 2.53
CA VAL A 135 -3.90 16.01 1.12
C VAL A 135 -4.94 14.90 0.89
N ALA A 136 -5.01 13.88 1.75
CA ALA A 136 -5.98 12.80 1.62
C ALA A 136 -7.44 13.30 1.71
N LYS A 137 -7.72 14.26 2.58
CA LYS A 137 -9.04 14.91 2.66
C LYS A 137 -9.37 15.67 1.38
N ALA A 138 -8.40 16.40 0.81
CA ALA A 138 -8.59 17.14 -0.42
C ALA A 138 -8.82 16.19 -1.61
N VAL A 139 -8.03 15.11 -1.74
CA VAL A 139 -8.21 14.03 -2.72
C VAL A 139 -9.61 13.42 -2.62
N ALA A 140 -10.05 13.07 -1.41
CA ALA A 140 -11.39 12.52 -1.19
C ALA A 140 -12.50 13.50 -1.59
N LYS A 141 -12.32 14.80 -1.28
CA LYS A 141 -13.27 15.86 -1.63
C LYS A 141 -13.34 16.06 -3.15
N GLY A 142 -12.17 16.10 -3.84
CA GLY A 142 -12.12 16.21 -5.29
C GLY A 142 -12.83 15.05 -5.98
N ALA A 143 -12.53 13.82 -5.57
CA ALA A 143 -13.23 12.63 -6.06
C ALA A 143 -14.74 12.68 -5.79
N TYR A 144 -15.16 13.11 -4.60
CA TYR A 144 -16.58 13.23 -4.25
C TYR A 144 -17.35 14.18 -5.16
N HIS A 145 -16.81 15.36 -5.43
CA HIS A 145 -17.46 16.33 -6.32
C HIS A 145 -17.57 15.81 -7.75
N ALA A 146 -16.51 15.16 -8.26
CA ALA A 146 -16.52 14.57 -9.59
C ALA A 146 -17.54 13.42 -9.71
N VAL A 147 -17.65 12.55 -8.68
CA VAL A 147 -18.67 11.51 -8.60
C VAL A 147 -20.09 12.10 -8.63
N ARG A 148 -20.35 13.18 -7.89
CA ARG A 148 -21.65 13.85 -7.87
C ARG A 148 -21.99 14.54 -9.18
N ALA A 149 -20.99 14.96 -9.94
CA ALA A 149 -21.14 15.49 -11.29
C ALA A 149 -21.30 14.41 -12.37
N ASN A 150 -21.34 13.11 -11.95
CA ASN A 150 -21.41 11.94 -12.84
C ASN A 150 -20.29 11.89 -13.89
N LEU A 151 -19.08 12.34 -13.52
CA LEU A 151 -17.95 12.29 -14.40
C LEU A 151 -17.44 10.85 -14.61
N PRO A 152 -16.77 10.55 -15.73
CA PRO A 152 -16.12 9.26 -15.94
C PRO A 152 -14.96 9.06 -14.96
N ILE A 153 -14.55 7.81 -14.75
CA ILE A 153 -13.54 7.47 -13.73
C ILE A 153 -12.20 8.16 -13.95
N SER A 154 -11.78 8.37 -15.21
CA SER A 154 -10.56 9.10 -15.52
C SER A 154 -10.59 10.54 -14.98
N GLU A 155 -11.72 11.22 -15.17
CA GLU A 155 -11.92 12.58 -14.67
C GLU A 155 -12.08 12.61 -13.15
N ILE A 156 -12.68 11.58 -12.53
CA ILE A 156 -12.73 11.44 -11.06
C ILE A 156 -11.31 11.32 -10.49
N LEU A 157 -10.46 10.50 -11.09
CA LEU A 157 -9.07 10.36 -10.66
C LEU A 157 -8.27 11.66 -10.88
N GLN A 158 -8.45 12.33 -12.01
CA GLN A 158 -7.81 13.62 -12.29
C GLN A 158 -8.24 14.70 -11.29
N ALA A 159 -9.53 14.82 -11.02
CA ALA A 159 -10.05 15.78 -10.04
C ALA A 159 -9.52 15.50 -8.62
N ALA A 160 -9.37 14.22 -8.25
CA ALA A 160 -8.78 13.81 -7.00
C ALA A 160 -7.30 14.23 -6.90
N ILE A 161 -6.51 13.96 -7.94
CA ILE A 161 -5.08 14.33 -8.03
C ILE A 161 -4.93 15.84 -7.94
N GLU A 162 -5.72 16.60 -8.72
CA GLU A 162 -5.63 18.05 -8.78
C GLU A 162 -5.96 18.70 -7.43
N ALA A 163 -7.06 18.27 -6.79
CA ALA A 163 -7.43 18.75 -5.45
C ALA A 163 -6.34 18.48 -4.42
N GLY A 164 -5.71 17.31 -4.48
CA GLY A 164 -4.60 16.94 -3.59
C GLY A 164 -3.34 17.79 -3.84
N LYS A 165 -2.98 18.03 -5.12
CA LYS A 165 -1.83 18.87 -5.49
C LYS A 165 -2.03 20.31 -5.02
N GLN A 166 -3.22 20.87 -5.20
CA GLN A 166 -3.55 22.21 -4.70
C GLN A 166 -3.39 22.31 -3.17
N ALA A 167 -3.87 21.30 -2.43
CA ALA A 167 -3.69 21.26 -0.99
C ALA A 167 -2.21 21.17 -0.59
N LEU A 168 -1.40 20.35 -1.27
CA LEU A 168 0.03 20.25 -0.99
C LEU A 168 0.78 21.57 -1.29
N THR A 169 0.42 22.24 -2.38
CA THR A 169 0.99 23.55 -2.71
C THR A 169 0.68 24.60 -1.63
N GLN A 170 -0.52 24.57 -1.04
CA GLN A 170 -0.89 25.45 0.06
C GLN A 170 -0.10 25.16 1.36
N ILE A 171 0.26 23.91 1.58
CA ILE A 171 1.11 23.51 2.71
C ILE A 171 2.56 23.97 2.51
N GLY A 172 3.02 24.05 1.27
CA GLY A 172 4.32 24.60 0.90
C GLY A 172 5.52 23.70 1.22
N GLN A 173 5.31 22.40 1.46
CA GLN A 173 6.38 21.42 1.69
C GLN A 173 6.09 20.11 0.99
N GLU A 174 7.13 19.43 0.53
CA GLU A 174 7.02 18.09 -0.01
C GLU A 174 6.87 17.06 1.12
N ASP A 175 6.04 16.04 0.87
CA ASP A 175 5.73 14.98 1.83
C ASP A 175 5.68 13.63 1.12
N ALA A 176 6.39 12.63 1.65
CA ALA A 176 6.47 11.30 1.07
C ALA A 176 5.09 10.61 1.01
N GLY A 177 4.24 10.78 2.00
CA GLY A 177 2.90 10.21 2.00
C GLY A 177 2.01 10.81 0.92
N ALA A 178 2.07 12.13 0.71
CA ALA A 178 1.39 12.82 -0.37
C ALA A 178 1.90 12.34 -1.75
N ARG A 179 3.22 12.22 -1.92
CA ARG A 179 3.82 11.69 -3.15
C ARG A 179 3.35 10.27 -3.43
N ILE A 180 3.36 9.38 -2.44
CA ILE A 180 2.84 8.02 -2.55
C ILE A 180 1.40 8.01 -3.07
N MET A 181 0.55 8.87 -2.53
CA MET A 181 -0.85 8.96 -2.97
C MET A 181 -0.96 9.40 -4.42
N PHE A 182 -0.18 10.40 -4.85
CA PHE A 182 -0.19 10.88 -6.24
C PHE A 182 0.35 9.84 -7.21
N THR A 183 1.46 9.19 -6.86
CA THR A 183 2.04 8.08 -7.65
C THR A 183 1.02 6.96 -7.84
N PHE A 184 0.31 6.57 -6.77
CA PHE A 184 -0.76 5.57 -6.86
C PHE A 184 -1.87 5.98 -7.82
N LEU A 185 -2.41 7.19 -7.65
CA LEU A 185 -3.53 7.69 -8.48
C LEU A 185 -3.13 7.90 -9.94
N THR A 186 -1.94 8.46 -10.17
CA THR A 186 -1.39 8.66 -11.51
C THR A 186 -1.16 7.34 -12.22
N GLY A 187 -0.62 6.35 -11.51
CA GLY A 187 -0.45 5.01 -12.05
C GLY A 187 -1.77 4.32 -12.36
N CYS A 188 -2.79 4.47 -11.51
CA CYS A 188 -4.14 3.98 -11.80
C CYS A 188 -4.71 4.62 -13.08
N LEU A 189 -4.55 5.92 -13.25
CA LEU A 189 -5.01 6.64 -14.44
C LEU A 189 -4.29 6.16 -15.70
N LYS A 190 -2.94 6.09 -15.67
CA LYS A 190 -2.13 5.56 -16.78
C LYS A 190 -2.52 4.12 -17.13
N GLY A 191 -2.77 3.29 -16.11
CA GLY A 191 -3.23 1.91 -16.28
C GLY A 191 -4.59 1.81 -16.96
N LEU A 192 -5.53 2.68 -16.58
CA LEU A 192 -6.85 2.76 -17.18
C LEU A 192 -6.79 3.13 -18.67
N ASP A 193 -5.91 4.07 -19.03
CA ASP A 193 -5.71 4.54 -20.40
C ASP A 193 -4.85 3.58 -21.26
N GLY A 194 -4.27 2.54 -20.64
CA GLY A 194 -3.36 1.61 -21.32
C GLY A 194 -1.96 2.17 -21.55
N ASN A 195 -1.63 3.31 -20.97
CA ASN A 195 -0.36 4.03 -21.12
C ASN A 195 0.65 3.66 -20.02
N PHE A 196 0.83 2.38 -19.76
CA PHE A 196 1.84 1.91 -18.82
C PHE A 196 2.63 0.76 -19.44
N VAL A 197 3.90 0.67 -19.07
CA VAL A 197 4.69 -0.51 -19.37
C VAL A 197 4.14 -1.61 -18.47
N SER A 198 3.47 -2.61 -19.08
CA SER A 198 3.09 -3.79 -18.31
C SER A 198 4.38 -4.33 -17.69
N PRO A 199 4.55 -4.26 -16.36
CA PRO A 199 5.69 -4.92 -15.80
C PRO A 199 5.52 -6.38 -16.21
N THR A 200 6.39 -6.89 -17.08
CA THR A 200 6.66 -8.31 -17.03
C THR A 200 6.99 -8.51 -15.58
N ILE A 201 6.12 -9.20 -14.83
CA ILE A 201 6.40 -9.59 -13.46
C ILE A 201 7.53 -10.61 -13.57
N SER A 202 8.67 -10.12 -13.98
CA SER A 202 9.92 -10.78 -13.69
C SER A 202 10.03 -10.66 -12.19
N LEU A 203 9.92 -11.78 -11.51
CA LEU A 203 10.27 -11.94 -10.09
C LEU A 203 11.73 -11.50 -9.79
N SER A 204 12.38 -10.86 -10.72
CA SER A 204 13.72 -10.27 -10.68
C SER A 204 13.73 -8.83 -10.15
N LEU A 205 12.78 -8.45 -9.30
CA LEU A 205 12.89 -7.22 -8.52
C LEU A 205 13.96 -7.39 -7.44
N GLY A 206 15.25 -7.28 -7.86
CA GLY A 206 16.36 -7.26 -6.91
C GLY A 206 16.47 -8.48 -6.00
N LEU A 207 15.73 -9.54 -6.28
CA LEU A 207 16.01 -10.89 -5.83
C LEU A 207 17.13 -11.39 -6.76
N GLU A 208 18.30 -10.77 -6.68
CA GLU A 208 19.48 -11.46 -7.13
C GLU A 208 19.45 -12.83 -6.45
N ALA A 209 19.43 -13.89 -7.26
CA ALA A 209 19.63 -15.24 -6.81
C ALA A 209 21.02 -15.29 -6.17
N GLY A 210 21.11 -14.95 -4.90
CA GLY A 210 22.38 -14.79 -4.19
C GLY A 210 22.28 -14.13 -2.83
N GLN A 211 21.17 -13.47 -2.48
CA GLN A 211 20.91 -13.14 -1.08
C GLN A 211 20.19 -14.32 -0.45
N PRO A 212 20.89 -15.10 0.43
CA PRO A 212 20.24 -16.18 1.14
C PRO A 212 19.18 -15.57 2.06
N GLY A 213 17.91 -15.84 1.77
CA GLY A 213 16.86 -15.68 2.74
C GLY A 213 15.79 -14.62 2.53
N LEU A 214 15.49 -14.15 1.29
CA LEU A 214 14.16 -13.56 1.05
C LEU A 214 13.19 -14.71 0.78
N PRO A 215 12.28 -15.01 1.75
CA PRO A 215 11.32 -16.08 1.59
C PRO A 215 10.31 -15.73 0.48
N ASP A 216 9.82 -16.78 -0.18
CA ASP A 216 8.72 -16.66 -1.15
C ASP A 216 7.55 -15.93 -0.46
N PRO A 217 7.12 -14.78 -0.96
CA PRO A 217 5.99 -14.04 -0.38
C PRO A 217 4.72 -14.90 -0.26
N ARG A 218 4.62 -15.98 -1.03
CA ARG A 218 3.51 -16.94 -0.99
C ARG A 218 3.52 -17.80 0.29
N GLN A 219 4.66 -18.04 0.91
CA GLN A 219 4.75 -18.80 2.16
C GLN A 219 4.26 -17.98 3.36
N ASP A 220 4.44 -16.65 3.33
CA ASP A 220 3.94 -15.75 4.38
C ASP A 220 2.41 -15.53 4.32
N LEU A 221 1.75 -15.79 3.18
CA LEU A 221 0.30 -15.69 3.03
C LEU A 221 -0.46 -16.74 3.88
N VAL A 222 0.21 -17.76 4.36
CA VAL A 222 -0.36 -18.83 5.19
C VAL A 222 -0.35 -18.50 6.68
N ARG A 223 0.41 -17.49 7.12
CA ARG A 223 0.57 -17.16 8.54
C ARG A 223 -0.50 -16.19 9.02
N PRO A 224 -1.29 -16.56 10.06
CA PRO A 224 -2.54 -15.86 10.37
C PRO A 224 -2.36 -14.53 11.12
N TYR A 225 -1.21 -14.28 11.76
CA TYR A 225 -1.03 -13.14 12.64
C TYR A 225 0.02 -12.17 12.11
N CYS A 226 -0.39 -10.91 11.93
CA CYS A 226 0.52 -9.79 11.71
C CYS A 226 0.86 -9.18 13.07
N VAL A 227 2.13 -9.15 13.42
CA VAL A 227 2.61 -8.65 14.71
C VAL A 227 3.52 -7.46 14.46
N ARG A 228 3.23 -6.35 15.16
CA ARG A 228 4.03 -5.13 15.11
C ARG A 228 4.27 -4.63 16.52
N PHE A 229 5.52 -4.28 16.85
CA PHE A 229 5.90 -3.73 18.14
C PHE A 229 7.26 -3.02 18.05
N THR A 230 7.55 -2.19 19.04
CA THR A 230 8.85 -1.54 19.20
C THR A 230 9.51 -2.06 20.47
N VAL A 231 10.75 -2.58 20.36
CA VAL A 231 11.59 -2.91 21.50
C VAL A 231 12.42 -1.70 21.86
N CYS A 232 12.15 -1.14 23.03
CA CYS A 232 12.81 0.07 23.51
C CYS A 232 14.09 -0.27 24.28
N ASN A 233 15.07 0.66 24.31
CA ASN A 233 16.28 0.57 25.11
C ASN A 233 17.09 -0.73 24.92
N THR A 234 17.01 -1.32 23.73
CA THR A 234 17.77 -2.54 23.41
C THR A 234 19.18 -2.22 22.92
N ARG A 235 20.14 -3.07 23.31
CA ARG A 235 21.53 -3.05 22.81
C ARG A 235 21.77 -4.00 21.64
N VAL A 236 20.79 -4.85 21.35
CA VAL A 236 20.86 -5.82 20.25
C VAL A 236 20.84 -5.05 18.92
N ASP A 237 21.62 -5.48 17.95
CA ASP A 237 21.63 -4.86 16.62
C ASP A 237 20.56 -5.47 15.70
N VAL A 238 20.27 -4.77 14.59
CA VAL A 238 19.23 -5.19 13.65
C VAL A 238 19.49 -6.58 13.04
N PRO A 239 20.71 -6.91 12.56
CA PRO A 239 21.00 -8.25 12.03
C PRO A 239 20.80 -9.37 13.04
N GLU A 240 21.08 -9.13 14.31
CA GLU A 240 20.88 -10.11 15.37
C GLU A 240 19.38 -10.32 15.64
N PHE A 241 18.58 -9.24 15.66
CA PHE A 241 17.12 -9.31 15.72
C PHE A 241 16.54 -10.15 14.59
N GLU A 242 16.92 -9.85 13.36
CA GLU A 242 16.43 -10.57 12.19
C GLU A 242 16.75 -12.05 12.25
N ARG A 243 17.96 -12.41 12.68
CA ARG A 243 18.39 -13.81 12.79
C ARG A 243 17.50 -14.61 13.75
N HIS A 244 17.19 -14.06 14.92
CA HIS A 244 16.32 -14.73 15.90
C HIS A 244 14.87 -14.80 15.45
N LEU A 245 14.35 -13.75 14.80
CA LEU A 245 12.96 -13.72 14.33
C LEU A 245 12.73 -14.66 13.14
N ARG A 246 13.77 -15.03 12.38
CA ARG A 246 13.68 -16.00 11.28
C ARG A 246 13.23 -17.39 11.71
N GLU A 247 13.37 -17.75 12.99
CA GLU A 247 12.84 -19.02 13.52
C GLU A 247 11.32 -19.04 13.57
N TYR A 248 10.69 -17.87 13.67
CA TYR A 248 9.24 -17.71 13.85
C TYR A 248 8.53 -17.12 12.63
N SER A 249 9.30 -16.54 11.72
CA SER A 249 8.78 -15.93 10.49
C SER A 249 9.82 -16.06 9.38
N SER A 250 9.36 -16.44 8.19
CA SER A 250 10.18 -16.41 6.99
C SER A 250 10.50 -14.97 6.58
N PHE A 251 9.72 -14.01 7.07
CA PHE A 251 9.91 -12.58 6.83
C PHE A 251 9.69 -11.79 8.11
N ALA A 252 10.71 -11.04 8.52
CA ALA A 252 10.63 -10.03 9.57
C ALA A 252 11.25 -8.72 9.05
N LEU A 253 10.51 -7.64 9.11
CA LEU A 253 11.05 -6.30 8.92
C LEU A 253 11.49 -5.78 10.27
N VAL A 254 12.77 -5.41 10.37
CA VAL A 254 13.37 -4.91 11.60
C VAL A 254 14.06 -3.59 11.28
N GLU A 255 13.61 -2.51 11.90
CA GLU A 255 14.13 -1.17 11.65
C GLU A 255 14.54 -0.49 12.96
N ARG A 256 15.73 0.13 12.97
CA ARG A 256 16.19 0.91 14.11
C ARG A 256 15.71 2.35 13.99
N HIS A 257 15.09 2.85 15.05
CA HIS A 257 14.66 4.22 15.22
C HIS A 257 15.25 4.84 16.48
N GLU A 258 15.10 6.15 16.65
CA GLU A 258 15.57 6.85 17.86
C GLU A 258 15.00 6.29 19.18
N LYS A 259 13.80 5.72 19.15
CA LYS A 259 13.08 5.19 20.31
C LYS A 259 13.32 3.70 20.58
N GLY A 260 13.97 2.99 19.66
CA GLY A 260 14.20 1.56 19.76
C GLY A 260 14.26 0.86 18.40
N ILE A 261 13.97 -0.43 18.41
CA ILE A 261 13.90 -1.26 17.20
C ILE A 261 12.44 -1.60 16.95
N GLU A 262 11.90 -1.14 15.82
CA GLU A 262 10.57 -1.52 15.34
C GLU A 262 10.64 -2.86 14.61
N VAL A 263 9.71 -3.75 14.94
CA VAL A 263 9.58 -5.08 14.39
C VAL A 263 8.21 -5.25 13.77
N HIS A 264 8.15 -5.74 12.53
CA HIS A 264 6.93 -6.14 11.87
C HIS A 264 7.15 -7.51 11.21
N LEU A 265 6.36 -8.49 11.60
CA LEU A 265 6.45 -9.85 11.04
C LEU A 265 5.08 -10.52 10.98
N HIS A 266 5.00 -11.58 10.17
CA HIS A 266 3.83 -12.44 10.10
C HIS A 266 4.22 -13.82 10.67
N THR A 267 3.45 -14.30 11.65
CA THR A 267 3.77 -15.53 12.37
C THR A 267 2.51 -16.24 12.87
N ASP A 268 2.60 -17.53 13.03
CA ASP A 268 1.67 -18.38 13.78
C ASP A 268 2.09 -18.55 15.25
N HIS A 269 3.28 -18.07 15.63
CA HIS A 269 3.86 -18.21 16.97
C HIS A 269 3.97 -16.87 17.73
N VAL A 270 2.88 -16.06 17.76
CA VAL A 270 2.87 -14.73 18.41
C VAL A 270 3.44 -14.75 19.82
N GLY A 271 3.04 -15.74 20.64
CA GLY A 271 3.52 -15.85 22.02
C GLY A 271 5.05 -15.96 22.11
N LYS A 272 5.67 -16.80 21.29
CA LYS A 272 7.13 -16.99 21.26
C LYS A 272 7.87 -15.73 20.79
N VAL A 273 7.33 -15.05 19.78
CA VAL A 273 7.89 -13.78 19.29
C VAL A 273 7.88 -12.71 20.38
N VAL A 274 6.77 -12.57 21.08
CA VAL A 274 6.63 -11.59 22.17
C VAL A 274 7.53 -11.96 23.35
N GLU A 275 7.60 -13.22 23.74
CA GLU A 275 8.48 -13.71 24.79
C GLU A 275 9.94 -13.42 24.48
N GLN A 276 10.38 -13.71 23.27
CA GLN A 276 11.73 -13.39 22.80
C GLN A 276 12.01 -11.88 22.83
N ALA A 277 11.06 -11.09 22.34
CA ALA A 277 11.19 -9.63 22.27
C ALA A 277 11.28 -8.98 23.66
N ILE A 278 10.54 -9.47 24.65
CA ILE A 278 10.63 -9.01 26.05
C ILE A 278 12.02 -9.25 26.63
N GLY A 279 12.68 -10.34 26.25
CA GLY A 279 14.06 -10.63 26.64
C GLY A 279 15.08 -9.60 26.15
N TRP A 280 14.78 -8.85 25.10
CA TRP A 280 15.64 -7.82 24.52
C TRP A 280 15.38 -6.41 25.05
N GLY A 281 14.21 -6.16 25.61
CA GLY A 281 13.85 -4.87 26.17
C GLY A 281 12.35 -4.65 26.32
N PRO A 282 11.94 -3.54 26.93
CA PRO A 282 10.53 -3.19 27.06
C PRO A 282 9.85 -3.03 25.70
N ILE A 283 8.68 -3.67 25.54
CA ILE A 283 7.89 -3.60 24.32
C ILE A 283 6.88 -2.46 24.43
N LYS A 284 6.74 -1.70 23.34
CA LYS A 284 5.67 -0.73 23.13
C LYS A 284 4.96 -1.01 21.81
N ASN A 285 3.67 -0.72 21.81
CA ASN A 285 2.82 -0.78 20.62
C ASN A 285 2.74 0.61 19.97
#